data_9fe18f17d2c7844fa4366d0db862c149
#
_entry.id   9fe18f17d2c7844fa4366d0db862c149
#
_cell.length_a   1.000
_cell.length_b   1.000
_cell.length_c   1.000
_cell.angle_alpha   90.00
_cell.angle_beta   90.00
_cell.angle_gamma   90.00
#
_symmetry.space_group_name_H-M   'P 1'
#
loop_
_entity.id
_entity.type
_entity.pdbx_description
1 polymer ?
#
loop_
_entity_poly.entity_id
_entity_poly.type
_entity_poly.pdbx_seq_one_letter_code
_entity_poly.pdbx_strand_id
1 'polypeptide(L)'
;MARNRGLKLVRSRIRSPKKRLYGKLAISDPKGKPLFGFDEKGRASASPDSVEDYLRNLGAQDWGASLDVPVKLRKRQKPQRKAANDRDPEPPIPPKPQVREARPADAPQLVELMALLGHDVDSKGVRQRMAALAQDKIPQLVATLEKDIVGLIGIHRMVAVHRELPVGRITILVVAEQARKQGIGRMLMVSAEERLRKGGCGMVEVTSNDRLDKAHKFYESLGYKRTSIRLFKKL
;
A
#
# COMPACT_ATOMS: atom_id res chain seq x y z
N MET A 1 -21.71 -1.26 5.41
CA MET A 1 -22.83 -1.60 4.48
C MET A 1 -23.86 -0.48 4.33
N ALA A 2 -24.51 0.02 5.38
CA ALA A 2 -25.56 1.05 5.25
C ALA A 2 -25.11 2.35 4.55
N ARG A 3 -23.93 2.88 4.85
CA ARG A 3 -23.40 4.12 4.24
C ARG A 3 -23.19 4.04 2.73
N ASN A 4 -22.77 2.90 2.20
CA ASN A 4 -22.54 2.71 0.76
C ASN A 4 -23.83 2.68 -0.07
N ARG A 5 -25.01 2.62 0.60
CA ARG A 5 -26.34 2.62 0.00
C ARG A 5 -27.13 3.90 0.31
N GLY A 6 -26.48 4.93 0.81
CA GLY A 6 -27.12 6.18 1.17
C GLY A 6 -28.08 6.10 2.37
N LEU A 7 -28.05 5.02 3.16
CA LEU A 7 -28.92 4.82 4.32
C LEU A 7 -28.25 5.30 5.61
N LYS A 8 -29.04 5.77 6.56
CA LYS A 8 -28.57 6.19 7.89
C LYS A 8 -28.85 5.11 8.93
N LEU A 9 -27.80 4.74 9.68
CA LEU A 9 -27.91 3.86 10.84
C LEU A 9 -28.21 4.70 12.09
N VAL A 10 -29.36 4.47 12.72
CA VAL A 10 -29.80 5.12 13.95
C VAL A 10 -29.53 4.19 15.13
N ARG A 11 -28.87 4.71 16.18
CA ARG A 11 -28.58 3.96 17.40
C ARG A 11 -29.50 4.41 18.54
N SER A 12 -29.88 3.45 19.39
CA SER A 12 -30.59 3.77 20.63
C SER A 12 -29.73 4.68 21.52
N ARG A 13 -30.38 5.72 22.11
CA ARG A 13 -29.73 6.66 23.03
C ARG A 13 -29.61 6.11 24.46
N ILE A 14 -30.09 4.89 24.72
CA ILE A 14 -30.08 4.29 26.06
C ILE A 14 -28.66 3.79 26.38
N ARG A 15 -28.08 4.33 27.42
CA ARG A 15 -26.70 4.02 27.88
C ARG A 15 -26.61 2.90 28.91
N SER A 16 -27.72 2.51 29.54
CA SER A 16 -27.72 1.46 30.56
C SER A 16 -27.92 0.08 29.98
N PRO A 17 -26.98 -0.88 30.18
CA PRO A 17 -27.08 -2.26 29.65
C PRO A 17 -28.30 -3.02 30.15
N LYS A 18 -28.85 -2.69 31.34
CA LYS A 18 -30.01 -3.34 31.93
C LYS A 18 -31.36 -2.93 31.30
N LYS A 19 -31.40 -1.93 30.41
CA LYS A 19 -32.63 -1.46 29.78
C LYS A 19 -32.86 -2.15 28.43
N ARG A 20 -34.14 -2.54 28.15
CA ARG A 20 -34.59 -3.32 26.99
C ARG A 20 -34.11 -2.80 25.61
N LEU A 21 -33.92 -1.50 25.45
CA LEU A 21 -33.51 -0.92 24.18
C LEU A 21 -32.02 -0.55 24.13
N TYR A 22 -31.19 -1.04 25.05
CA TYR A 22 -29.74 -0.85 25.02
C TYR A 22 -29.11 -1.58 23.82
N GLY A 23 -28.22 -0.92 23.09
CA GLY A 23 -27.53 -1.49 21.93
C GLY A 23 -28.41 -1.72 20.70
N LYS A 24 -29.69 -1.28 20.72
CA LYS A 24 -30.61 -1.45 19.60
C LYS A 24 -30.32 -0.46 18.46
N LEU A 25 -30.62 -0.89 17.24
CA LEU A 25 -30.37 -0.18 16.00
C LEU A 25 -31.64 -0.02 15.18
N ALA A 26 -31.63 0.94 14.24
CA ALA A 26 -32.66 1.11 13.24
C ALA A 26 -32.06 1.72 11.95
N ILE A 27 -32.77 1.58 10.84
CA ILE A 27 -32.39 2.13 9.53
C ILE A 27 -33.41 3.18 9.10
N SER A 28 -32.91 4.34 8.67
CA SER A 28 -33.68 5.37 8.02
C SER A 28 -33.10 5.76 6.66
N ASP A 29 -33.89 6.40 5.82
CA ASP A 29 -33.47 7.03 4.59
C ASP A 29 -32.59 8.27 4.86
N PRO A 30 -31.99 8.90 3.86
CA PRO A 30 -31.20 10.12 4.00
C PRO A 30 -32.00 11.30 4.54
N LYS A 31 -33.31 11.31 4.32
CA LYS A 31 -34.24 12.35 4.76
C LYS A 31 -34.78 12.12 6.19
N GLY A 32 -34.41 10.98 6.82
CA GLY A 32 -34.79 10.63 8.19
C GLY A 32 -36.07 9.81 8.30
N LYS A 33 -36.71 9.40 7.19
CA LYS A 33 -37.89 8.55 7.21
C LYS A 33 -37.50 7.14 7.71
N PRO A 34 -38.24 6.56 8.68
CA PRO A 34 -37.98 5.24 9.21
C PRO A 34 -38.19 4.15 8.15
N LEU A 35 -37.25 3.23 8.00
CA LEU A 35 -37.33 2.12 7.06
C LEU A 35 -37.40 0.76 7.78
N PHE A 36 -36.59 0.55 8.84
CA PHE A 36 -36.58 -0.69 9.57
C PHE A 36 -36.09 -0.50 11.02
N GLY A 37 -36.64 -1.29 11.94
CA GLY A 37 -36.16 -1.41 13.32
C GLY A 37 -36.53 -0.27 14.25
N PHE A 38 -37.61 0.45 13.98
CA PHE A 38 -38.19 1.45 14.88
C PHE A 38 -39.39 0.85 15.64
N ASP A 39 -39.58 1.25 16.90
CA ASP A 39 -40.78 0.96 17.69
C ASP A 39 -41.91 2.02 17.39
N GLU A 40 -43.11 1.80 17.93
CA GLU A 40 -44.26 2.71 17.78
C GLU A 40 -43.98 4.14 18.27
N LYS A 41 -42.97 4.32 19.11
CA LYS A 41 -42.53 5.62 19.63
C LYS A 41 -41.32 6.19 18.84
N GLY A 42 -41.00 5.62 17.68
CA GLY A 42 -39.93 6.06 16.82
C GLY A 42 -38.50 5.83 17.37
N ARG A 43 -38.31 4.88 18.31
CA ARG A 43 -37.01 4.59 18.91
C ARG A 43 -36.39 3.33 18.27
N ALA A 44 -35.10 3.30 18.15
CA ALA A 44 -34.37 2.12 17.64
C ALA A 44 -34.61 0.90 18.55
N SER A 45 -35.09 -0.21 17.98
CA SER A 45 -35.57 -1.39 18.69
C SER A 45 -35.01 -2.73 18.11
N ALA A 46 -34.46 -2.75 16.88
CA ALA A 46 -33.97 -3.94 16.26
C ALA A 46 -32.59 -4.35 16.81
N SER A 47 -32.29 -5.67 16.76
CA SER A 47 -30.95 -6.17 17.07
C SER A 47 -29.96 -5.85 15.95
N PRO A 48 -28.63 -5.85 16.20
CA PRO A 48 -27.63 -5.72 15.16
C PRO A 48 -27.79 -6.75 14.05
N ASP A 49 -28.05 -8.01 14.41
CA ASP A 49 -28.21 -9.12 13.46
C ASP A 49 -29.42 -8.92 12.54
N SER A 50 -30.57 -8.52 13.12
CA SER A 50 -31.78 -8.22 12.33
C SER A 50 -31.57 -7.06 11.34
N VAL A 51 -30.77 -6.06 11.71
CA VAL A 51 -30.41 -4.95 10.82
C VAL A 51 -29.48 -5.43 9.69
N GLU A 52 -28.56 -6.33 9.98
CA GLU A 52 -27.66 -6.92 8.98
C GLU A 52 -28.45 -7.77 7.98
N ASP A 53 -29.37 -8.63 8.46
CA ASP A 53 -30.26 -9.43 7.61
C ASP A 53 -31.15 -8.57 6.73
N TYR A 54 -31.71 -7.49 7.27
CA TYR A 54 -32.48 -6.54 6.49
C TYR A 54 -31.64 -5.91 5.36
N LEU A 55 -30.39 -5.50 5.64
CA LEU A 55 -29.48 -4.95 4.64
C LEU A 55 -29.05 -5.96 3.58
N ARG A 56 -28.93 -7.24 3.94
CA ARG A 56 -28.67 -8.33 2.98
C ARG A 56 -29.87 -8.56 2.06
N ASN A 57 -31.07 -8.63 2.61
CA ASN A 57 -32.30 -8.89 1.85
C ASN A 57 -32.66 -7.74 0.92
N LEU A 58 -32.40 -6.49 1.28
CA LEU A 58 -32.52 -5.34 0.36
C LEU A 58 -31.67 -5.52 -0.91
N GLY A 59 -30.49 -6.16 -0.79
CA GLY A 59 -29.67 -6.49 -1.94
C GLY A 59 -30.27 -7.59 -2.81
N ALA A 60 -30.92 -8.58 -2.21
CA ALA A 60 -31.55 -9.69 -2.92
C ALA A 60 -32.79 -9.26 -3.69
N GLN A 61 -33.61 -8.34 -3.14
CA GLN A 61 -34.79 -7.81 -3.81
C GLN A 61 -34.45 -6.95 -5.04
N ASP A 62 -33.39 -6.15 -5.00
CA ASP A 62 -32.90 -5.38 -6.16
C ASP A 62 -32.44 -6.29 -7.31
N TRP A 63 -31.91 -7.46 -7.01
CA TRP A 63 -31.52 -8.44 -8.02
C TRP A 63 -32.75 -9.18 -8.61
N GLY A 64 -33.74 -9.51 -7.80
CA GLY A 64 -35.01 -10.13 -8.25
C GLY A 64 -35.78 -9.22 -9.20
N ALA A 65 -35.95 -7.96 -8.86
CA ALA A 65 -36.62 -6.96 -9.69
C ALA A 65 -35.88 -6.67 -11.01
N SER A 66 -34.57 -6.88 -11.05
CA SER A 66 -33.76 -6.76 -12.28
C SER A 66 -33.93 -7.93 -13.24
N LEU A 67 -34.37 -9.10 -12.74
CA LEU A 67 -34.61 -10.30 -13.56
C LEU A 67 -36.02 -10.34 -14.18
N ASP A 68 -36.99 -9.64 -13.60
CA ASP A 68 -38.40 -9.61 -14.06
C ASP A 68 -38.69 -8.49 -15.08
N VAL A 69 -37.72 -7.68 -15.44
CA VAL A 69 -37.89 -6.73 -16.53
C VAL A 69 -37.83 -7.47 -17.87
N PRO A 70 -38.91 -7.53 -18.67
CA PRO A 70 -38.87 -8.14 -20.00
C PRO A 70 -37.84 -7.36 -20.84
N VAL A 71 -36.67 -7.92 -20.99
CA VAL A 71 -35.64 -7.37 -21.86
C VAL A 71 -36.14 -7.48 -23.30
N LYS A 72 -36.73 -6.41 -23.84
CA LYS A 72 -36.83 -6.25 -25.26
C LYS A 72 -35.42 -6.26 -25.82
N LEU A 73 -34.96 -7.43 -26.24
CA LEU A 73 -33.68 -7.56 -26.95
C LEU A 73 -33.76 -6.66 -28.21
N ARG A 74 -33.28 -5.43 -28.07
CA ARG A 74 -32.92 -4.64 -29.23
C ARG A 74 -31.96 -5.49 -30.03
N LYS A 75 -32.38 -5.94 -31.25
CA LYS A 75 -31.47 -6.58 -32.22
C LYS A 75 -30.20 -5.73 -32.23
N ARG A 76 -29.13 -6.30 -31.70
CA ARG A 76 -27.81 -5.68 -31.68
C ARG A 76 -27.46 -5.40 -33.14
N GLN A 77 -27.69 -4.16 -33.59
CA GLN A 77 -27.10 -3.72 -34.85
C GLN A 77 -25.61 -3.97 -34.70
N LYS A 78 -25.06 -4.81 -35.62
CA LYS A 78 -23.62 -5.00 -35.71
C LYS A 78 -23.01 -3.60 -35.70
N PRO A 79 -22.10 -3.26 -34.79
CA PRO A 79 -21.45 -1.98 -34.86
C PRO A 79 -20.84 -1.86 -36.23
N GLN A 80 -21.32 -0.90 -37.05
CA GLN A 80 -20.62 -0.51 -38.26
C GLN A 80 -19.21 -0.20 -37.81
N ARG A 81 -18.23 -0.92 -38.35
CA ARG A 81 -16.81 -0.61 -38.16
C ARG A 81 -16.63 0.83 -38.64
N LYS A 82 -16.67 1.79 -37.73
CA LYS A 82 -16.10 3.10 -37.99
C LYS A 82 -14.67 2.87 -38.43
N ALA A 83 -14.30 3.50 -39.54
CA ALA A 83 -12.95 3.43 -40.05
C ALA A 83 -11.94 3.67 -38.91
N ALA A 84 -10.82 2.94 -38.95
CA ALA A 84 -9.84 2.83 -37.86
C ALA A 84 -9.15 4.15 -37.44
N ASN A 85 -9.60 5.29 -37.99
CA ASN A 85 -8.95 6.60 -37.79
C ASN A 85 -9.61 7.54 -36.75
N ASP A 86 -10.78 7.16 -36.16
CA ASP A 86 -11.48 8.01 -35.21
C ASP A 86 -11.47 7.42 -33.76
N ARG A 87 -10.45 6.70 -33.39
CA ARG A 87 -10.20 6.43 -31.97
C ARG A 87 -9.43 7.62 -31.43
N ASP A 88 -10.06 8.37 -30.52
CA ASP A 88 -9.30 9.24 -29.64
C ASP A 88 -8.11 8.44 -29.09
N PRO A 89 -6.89 8.99 -29.09
CA PRO A 89 -5.74 8.29 -28.57
C PRO A 89 -6.06 7.85 -27.13
N GLU A 90 -5.97 6.55 -26.91
CA GLU A 90 -6.15 5.98 -25.57
C GLU A 90 -5.22 6.73 -24.61
N PRO A 91 -5.70 7.24 -23.48
CA PRO A 91 -4.86 8.03 -22.59
C PRO A 91 -3.60 7.22 -22.26
N PRO A 92 -2.42 7.83 -22.29
CA PRO A 92 -1.16 7.12 -22.10
C PRO A 92 -1.21 6.37 -20.77
N ILE A 93 -0.93 5.06 -20.82
CA ILE A 93 -0.87 4.22 -19.63
C ILE A 93 0.17 4.84 -18.70
N PRO A 94 -0.17 5.19 -17.45
CA PRO A 94 0.79 5.81 -16.54
C PRO A 94 2.01 4.91 -16.38
N PRO A 95 3.22 5.47 -16.41
CA PRO A 95 4.46 4.71 -16.36
C PRO A 95 4.51 3.89 -15.06
N LYS A 96 4.85 2.61 -15.18
CA LYS A 96 4.98 1.72 -14.02
C LYS A 96 6.41 1.78 -13.50
N PRO A 97 6.62 1.92 -12.19
CA PRO A 97 7.95 1.89 -11.60
C PRO A 97 8.58 0.51 -11.80
N GLN A 98 9.90 0.49 -12.06
CA GLN A 98 10.70 -0.73 -12.24
C GLN A 98 11.88 -0.72 -11.27
N VAL A 99 12.31 -1.90 -10.81
CA VAL A 99 13.53 -2.05 -10.00
C VAL A 99 14.61 -2.68 -10.85
N ARG A 100 15.80 -2.09 -10.82
CA ARG A 100 17.00 -2.61 -11.47
C ARG A 100 18.24 -2.40 -10.60
N GLU A 101 19.31 -3.02 -11.00
CA GLU A 101 20.63 -2.74 -10.42
C GLU A 101 21.07 -1.31 -10.73
N ALA A 102 21.68 -0.66 -9.74
CA ALA A 102 22.27 0.65 -9.90
C ALA A 102 23.54 0.56 -10.75
N ARG A 103 23.75 1.55 -11.60
CA ARG A 103 24.89 1.65 -12.51
C ARG A 103 25.75 2.87 -12.16
N PRO A 104 27.05 2.90 -12.47
CA PRO A 104 27.89 4.07 -12.24
C PRO A 104 27.36 5.35 -12.90
N ALA A 105 26.65 5.23 -14.02
CA ALA A 105 26.00 6.37 -14.71
C ALA A 105 24.86 7.01 -13.91
N ASP A 106 24.28 6.27 -12.93
CA ASP A 106 23.20 6.75 -12.09
C ASP A 106 23.68 7.74 -11.01
N ALA A 107 24.99 7.86 -10.79
CA ALA A 107 25.55 8.63 -9.69
C ALA A 107 25.02 10.06 -9.54
N PRO A 108 24.78 10.84 -10.61
CA PRO A 108 24.21 12.19 -10.44
C PRO A 108 22.83 12.17 -9.77
N GLN A 109 21.92 11.32 -10.22
CA GLN A 109 20.57 11.21 -9.63
C GLN A 109 20.59 10.59 -8.23
N LEU A 110 21.56 9.71 -7.94
CA LEU A 110 21.78 9.15 -6.60
C LEU A 110 22.23 10.21 -5.59
N VAL A 111 23.03 11.19 -6.01
CA VAL A 111 23.41 12.32 -5.16
C VAL A 111 22.19 13.08 -4.69
N GLU A 112 21.23 13.36 -5.59
CA GLU A 112 19.99 14.05 -5.26
C GLU A 112 19.16 13.25 -4.23
N LEU A 113 19.05 11.93 -4.39
CA LEU A 113 18.36 11.10 -3.44
C LEU A 113 19.05 11.04 -2.07
N MET A 114 20.39 11.02 -2.04
CA MET A 114 21.16 11.02 -0.79
C MET A 114 21.05 12.35 -0.06
N ALA A 115 20.94 13.48 -0.76
CA ALA A 115 20.70 14.78 -0.18
C ALA A 115 19.38 14.85 0.61
N LEU A 116 18.35 14.12 0.18
CA LEU A 116 17.08 13.99 0.93
C LEU A 116 17.24 13.35 2.32
N LEU A 117 18.32 12.61 2.53
CA LEU A 117 18.67 11.98 3.83
C LEU A 117 19.70 12.82 4.61
N GLY A 118 20.08 14.00 4.09
CA GLY A 118 21.09 14.86 4.71
C GLY A 118 22.54 14.43 4.47
N HIS A 119 22.78 13.57 3.45
CA HIS A 119 24.13 13.20 3.07
C HIS A 119 24.68 14.14 2.01
N ASP A 120 25.75 14.83 2.34
CA ASP A 120 26.51 15.64 1.40
C ASP A 120 27.57 14.76 0.71
N VAL A 121 27.29 14.41 -0.53
CA VAL A 121 28.14 13.53 -1.36
C VAL A 121 28.20 14.04 -2.79
N ASP A 122 29.32 13.81 -3.46
CA ASP A 122 29.50 14.15 -4.88
C ASP A 122 29.39 12.90 -5.79
N SER A 123 29.11 13.14 -7.07
CA SER A 123 28.97 12.06 -8.06
C SER A 123 30.22 11.22 -8.24
N LYS A 124 31.42 11.81 -8.07
CA LYS A 124 32.69 11.08 -8.17
C LYS A 124 32.83 10.08 -7.02
N GLY A 125 32.60 10.53 -5.80
CA GLY A 125 32.65 9.69 -4.62
C GLY A 125 31.55 8.62 -4.62
N VAL A 126 30.35 8.91 -5.13
CA VAL A 126 29.29 7.91 -5.30
C VAL A 126 29.75 6.82 -6.27
N ARG A 127 30.31 7.18 -7.44
CA ARG A 127 30.84 6.20 -8.41
C ARG A 127 31.93 5.33 -7.81
N GLN A 128 32.85 5.89 -7.06
CA GLN A 128 33.94 5.14 -6.40
C GLN A 128 33.38 4.15 -5.39
N ARG A 129 32.41 4.54 -4.55
CA ARG A 129 31.77 3.67 -3.57
C ARG A 129 30.95 2.57 -4.25
N MET A 130 30.23 2.88 -5.34
CA MET A 130 29.52 1.88 -6.12
C MET A 130 30.46 0.83 -6.72
N ALA A 131 31.64 1.24 -7.24
CA ALA A 131 32.63 0.32 -7.76
C ALA A 131 33.16 -0.60 -6.66
N ALA A 132 33.43 -0.09 -5.46
CA ALA A 132 33.84 -0.90 -4.31
C ALA A 132 32.75 -1.91 -3.89
N LEU A 133 31.49 -1.48 -3.82
CA LEU A 133 30.35 -2.34 -3.46
C LEU A 133 30.08 -3.43 -4.52
N ALA A 134 30.37 -3.18 -5.78
CA ALA A 134 30.22 -4.17 -6.84
C ALA A 134 31.16 -5.39 -6.66
N GLN A 135 32.28 -5.22 -5.96
CA GLN A 135 33.20 -6.32 -5.63
C GLN A 135 32.54 -7.36 -4.71
N ASP A 136 31.58 -6.96 -3.90
CA ASP A 136 30.83 -7.85 -3.00
C ASP A 136 29.77 -8.71 -3.72
N LYS A 137 29.66 -8.59 -5.03
CA LYS A 137 28.67 -9.29 -5.89
C LYS A 137 27.20 -9.09 -5.50
N ILE A 138 26.92 -8.10 -4.65
CA ILE A 138 25.56 -7.72 -4.27
C ILE A 138 25.35 -6.27 -4.69
N PRO A 139 24.79 -6.02 -5.88
CA PRO A 139 24.61 -4.68 -6.39
C PRO A 139 23.53 -3.93 -5.60
N GLN A 140 23.69 -2.62 -5.51
CA GLN A 140 22.66 -1.72 -5.00
C GLN A 140 21.50 -1.66 -6.00
N LEU A 141 20.26 -1.46 -5.54
CA LEU A 141 19.09 -1.43 -6.41
C LEU A 141 18.50 -0.03 -6.46
N VAL A 142 17.99 0.34 -7.63
CA VAL A 142 17.26 1.58 -7.86
C VAL A 142 15.87 1.30 -8.40
N ALA A 143 14.91 2.14 -8.00
CA ALA A 143 13.60 2.20 -8.64
C ALA A 143 13.61 3.33 -9.68
N THR A 144 13.16 3.02 -10.87
CA THR A 144 13.02 3.98 -11.96
C THR A 144 11.56 4.18 -12.33
N LEU A 145 11.22 5.40 -12.67
CA LEU A 145 9.96 5.77 -13.29
C LEU A 145 10.31 6.45 -14.61
N GLU A 146 10.04 5.80 -15.74
CA GLU A 146 10.59 6.18 -17.05
C GLU A 146 12.13 6.24 -17.04
N LYS A 147 12.70 7.44 -17.17
CA LYS A 147 14.15 7.68 -17.17
C LYS A 147 14.69 8.13 -15.82
N ASP A 148 13.81 8.50 -14.89
CA ASP A 148 14.19 9.07 -13.61
C ASP A 148 14.37 8.02 -12.54
N ILE A 149 15.42 8.16 -11.74
CA ILE A 149 15.63 7.35 -10.55
C ILE A 149 14.85 7.97 -9.40
N VAL A 150 13.81 7.26 -8.97
CA VAL A 150 12.89 7.74 -7.93
C VAL A 150 13.09 7.03 -6.58
N GLY A 151 14.02 6.08 -6.50
CA GLY A 151 14.34 5.42 -5.24
C GLY A 151 15.64 4.64 -5.30
N LEU A 152 16.25 4.47 -4.13
CA LEU A 152 17.48 3.72 -3.93
C LEU A 152 17.33 2.83 -2.71
N ILE A 153 17.78 1.59 -2.80
CA ILE A 153 18.02 0.71 -1.66
C ILE A 153 19.45 0.17 -1.70
N GLY A 154 20.17 0.39 -0.61
CA GLY A 154 21.49 -0.16 -0.38
C GLY A 154 21.40 -1.46 0.39
N ILE A 155 22.05 -2.50 -0.10
CA ILE A 155 22.11 -3.81 0.53
C ILE A 155 23.55 -4.26 0.74
N HIS A 156 23.77 -5.04 1.79
CA HIS A 156 25.06 -5.64 2.11
C HIS A 156 24.86 -7.05 2.64
N ARG A 157 25.80 -7.95 2.33
CA ARG A 157 25.83 -9.31 2.86
C ARG A 157 26.96 -9.43 3.87
N MET A 158 26.62 -9.84 5.09
CA MET A 158 27.58 -9.99 6.18
C MET A 158 27.68 -11.45 6.61
N VAL A 159 28.90 -11.93 6.80
CA VAL A 159 29.19 -13.21 7.47
C VAL A 159 29.55 -12.92 8.91
N ALA A 160 28.98 -13.66 9.86
CA ALA A 160 29.25 -13.52 11.27
C ALA A 160 29.52 -14.90 11.88
N VAL A 161 30.56 -15.00 12.71
CA VAL A 161 31.02 -16.27 13.31
C VAL A 161 29.92 -17.02 14.06
N HIS A 162 29.00 -16.31 14.70
CA HIS A 162 27.90 -16.87 15.50
C HIS A 162 26.62 -17.14 14.71
N ARG A 163 26.66 -17.01 13.37
CA ARG A 163 25.50 -17.24 12.50
C ARG A 163 25.81 -18.34 11.51
N GLU A 164 24.90 -19.30 11.39
CA GLU A 164 25.01 -20.39 10.42
C GLU A 164 24.94 -19.88 8.97
N LEU A 165 24.03 -18.93 8.70
CA LEU A 165 23.87 -18.30 7.41
C LEU A 165 24.23 -16.82 7.46
N PRO A 166 24.69 -16.24 6.35
CA PRO A 166 24.93 -14.82 6.26
C PRO A 166 23.69 -13.98 6.57
N VAL A 167 23.92 -12.76 7.04
CA VAL A 167 22.89 -11.77 7.32
C VAL A 167 22.88 -10.73 6.21
N GLY A 168 21.71 -10.49 5.60
CA GLY A 168 21.49 -9.36 4.72
C GLY A 168 21.22 -8.10 5.54
N ARG A 169 21.85 -6.98 5.18
CA ARG A 169 21.62 -5.69 5.81
C ARG A 169 21.13 -4.67 4.80
N ILE A 170 20.01 -4.01 5.11
CA ILE A 170 19.59 -2.81 4.41
C ILE A 170 20.35 -1.63 5.00
N THR A 171 21.18 -0.98 4.19
CA THR A 171 22.05 0.11 4.64
C THR A 171 21.48 1.48 4.39
N ILE A 172 20.65 1.63 3.36
CA ILE A 172 19.94 2.85 3.00
C ILE A 172 18.64 2.49 2.28
N LEU A 173 17.58 3.24 2.52
CA LEU A 173 16.35 3.22 1.73
C LEU A 173 15.83 4.64 1.61
N VAL A 174 15.73 5.13 0.39
CA VAL A 174 15.20 6.45 0.10
C VAL A 174 14.28 6.39 -1.12
N VAL A 175 13.20 7.18 -1.08
CA VAL A 175 12.28 7.39 -2.20
C VAL A 175 12.07 8.89 -2.35
N ALA A 176 12.21 9.37 -3.59
CA ALA A 176 11.98 10.76 -3.97
C ALA A 176 10.60 11.24 -3.49
N GLU A 177 10.49 12.46 -3.02
CA GLU A 177 9.27 12.95 -2.35
C GLU A 177 8.02 12.81 -3.22
N GLN A 178 8.13 13.19 -4.50
CA GLN A 178 7.06 13.12 -5.48
C GLN A 178 6.62 11.69 -5.82
N ALA A 179 7.46 10.69 -5.52
CA ALA A 179 7.21 9.28 -5.79
C ALA A 179 6.80 8.47 -4.54
N ARG A 180 6.68 9.13 -3.38
CA ARG A 180 6.23 8.48 -2.14
C ARG A 180 4.76 8.07 -2.22
N LYS A 181 4.36 7.12 -1.37
CA LYS A 181 2.99 6.56 -1.28
C LYS A 181 2.50 5.80 -2.53
N GLN A 182 3.37 5.56 -3.50
CA GLN A 182 3.10 4.79 -4.72
C GLN A 182 3.60 3.33 -4.63
N GLY A 183 3.92 2.83 -3.44
CA GLY A 183 4.39 1.46 -3.23
C GLY A 183 5.86 1.21 -3.56
N ILE A 184 6.62 2.22 -4.04
CA ILE A 184 8.01 2.09 -4.49
C ILE A 184 8.93 1.57 -3.38
N GLY A 185 8.79 2.08 -2.16
CA GLY A 185 9.57 1.60 -1.02
C GLY A 185 9.37 0.11 -0.75
N ARG A 186 8.12 -0.37 -0.82
CA ARG A 186 7.79 -1.80 -0.68
C ARG A 186 8.40 -2.62 -1.80
N MET A 187 8.32 -2.14 -3.03
CA MET A 187 8.88 -2.82 -4.21
C MET A 187 10.40 -2.96 -4.11
N LEU A 188 11.10 -1.91 -3.66
CA LEU A 188 12.53 -1.94 -3.39
C LEU A 188 12.88 -2.96 -2.30
N MET A 189 12.14 -2.98 -1.18
CA MET A 189 12.35 -3.94 -0.09
C MET A 189 12.18 -5.38 -0.55
N VAL A 190 11.09 -5.69 -1.24
CA VAL A 190 10.83 -7.05 -1.77
C VAL A 190 11.94 -7.49 -2.71
N SER A 191 12.39 -6.61 -3.62
CA SER A 191 13.49 -6.91 -4.55
C SER A 191 14.82 -7.11 -3.81
N ALA A 192 15.09 -6.34 -2.76
CA ALA A 192 16.28 -6.47 -1.94
C ALA A 192 16.28 -7.80 -1.13
N GLU A 193 15.16 -8.13 -0.51
CA GLU A 193 14.98 -9.40 0.22
C GLU A 193 15.17 -10.61 -0.68
N GLU A 194 14.58 -10.56 -1.89
CA GLU A 194 14.76 -11.62 -2.87
C GLU A 194 16.24 -11.78 -3.30
N ARG A 195 16.91 -10.65 -3.53
CA ARG A 195 18.32 -10.63 -3.91
C ARG A 195 19.20 -11.19 -2.78
N LEU A 196 18.98 -10.80 -1.54
CA LEU A 196 19.68 -11.29 -0.37
C LEU A 196 19.43 -12.79 -0.13
N ARG A 197 18.19 -13.25 -0.32
CA ARG A 197 17.85 -14.67 -0.23
C ARG A 197 18.58 -15.50 -1.29
N LYS A 198 18.61 -15.03 -2.55
CA LYS A 198 19.42 -15.65 -3.62
C LYS A 198 20.91 -15.63 -3.31
N GLY A 199 21.38 -14.63 -2.54
CA GLY A 199 22.75 -14.53 -2.02
C GLY A 199 23.02 -15.42 -0.81
N GLY A 200 22.08 -16.30 -0.40
CA GLY A 200 22.24 -17.25 0.69
C GLY A 200 22.05 -16.65 2.10
N CYS A 201 21.48 -15.45 2.22
CA CYS A 201 21.20 -14.86 3.53
C CYS A 201 19.99 -15.56 4.20
N GLY A 202 20.17 -15.93 5.48
CA GLY A 202 19.10 -16.56 6.29
C GLY A 202 18.17 -15.55 6.94
N MET A 203 18.56 -14.29 7.03
CA MET A 203 17.77 -13.20 7.61
C MET A 203 18.15 -11.86 6.99
N VAL A 204 17.26 -10.89 7.14
CA VAL A 204 17.49 -9.50 6.74
C VAL A 204 17.29 -8.59 7.95
N GLU A 205 18.21 -7.67 8.15
CA GLU A 205 18.10 -6.62 9.16
C GLU A 205 18.13 -5.23 8.50
N VAL A 206 17.49 -4.27 9.14
CA VAL A 206 17.54 -2.86 8.77
C VAL A 206 17.96 -2.02 9.96
N THR A 207 18.85 -1.05 9.73
CA THR A 207 19.19 -0.04 10.75
C THR A 207 18.49 1.26 10.39
N SER A 208 17.65 1.72 11.30
CA SER A 208 16.91 2.99 11.16
C SER A 208 17.21 3.89 12.35
N ASN A 209 17.16 5.21 12.14
CA ASN A 209 17.28 6.16 13.22
C ASN A 209 16.05 6.05 14.13
N ASP A 210 16.26 6.07 15.45
CA ASP A 210 15.20 5.90 16.45
C ASP A 210 14.13 7.00 16.39
N ARG A 211 14.45 8.16 15.80
CA ARG A 211 13.52 9.30 15.61
C ARG A 211 12.59 9.15 14.41
N LEU A 212 12.72 8.09 13.61
CA LEU A 212 11.99 7.91 12.35
C LEU A 212 10.76 7.00 12.51
N ASP A 213 9.78 7.39 13.34
CA ASP A 213 8.56 6.61 13.59
C ASP A 213 7.83 6.15 12.32
N LYS A 214 7.79 7.00 11.27
CA LYS A 214 7.17 6.63 10.00
C LYS A 214 7.90 5.50 9.30
N ALA A 215 9.23 5.47 9.37
CA ALA A 215 10.04 4.40 8.82
C ALA A 215 9.87 3.11 9.62
N HIS A 216 9.80 3.19 10.95
CA HIS A 216 9.56 2.03 11.81
C HIS A 216 8.23 1.37 11.48
N LYS A 217 7.12 2.12 11.43
CA LYS A 217 5.80 1.62 11.01
C LYS A 217 5.80 1.00 9.62
N PHE A 218 6.59 1.55 8.71
CA PHE A 218 6.75 0.99 7.37
C PHE A 218 7.44 -0.39 7.44
N TYR A 219 8.55 -0.54 8.15
CA TYR A 219 9.24 -1.82 8.30
C TYR A 219 8.38 -2.85 9.05
N GLU A 220 7.67 -2.46 10.10
CA GLU A 220 6.72 -3.31 10.82
C GLU A 220 5.61 -3.83 9.89
N SER A 221 5.10 -2.99 8.97
CA SER A 221 4.12 -3.39 7.97
C SER A 221 4.64 -4.40 6.94
N LEU A 222 5.97 -4.60 6.88
CA LEU A 222 6.66 -5.60 6.08
C LEU A 222 7.06 -6.85 6.89
N GLY A 223 6.70 -6.89 8.18
CA GLY A 223 7.01 -8.02 9.07
C GLY A 223 8.33 -7.90 9.84
N TYR A 224 9.04 -6.77 9.73
CA TYR A 224 10.23 -6.53 10.54
C TYR A 224 9.85 -6.30 12.00
N LYS A 225 10.68 -6.79 12.90
CA LYS A 225 10.50 -6.63 14.36
C LYS A 225 11.68 -5.86 14.94
N ARG A 226 11.42 -4.98 15.89
CA ARG A 226 12.47 -4.30 16.65
C ARG A 226 13.12 -5.28 17.60
N THR A 227 14.44 -5.49 17.47
CA THR A 227 15.18 -6.52 18.23
C THR A 227 16.40 -5.99 18.95
N SER A 228 16.99 -4.86 18.54
CA SER A 228 18.27 -4.37 19.07
C SER A 228 18.39 -2.85 18.98
N ILE A 229 19.33 -2.31 19.72
CA ILE A 229 19.75 -0.91 19.68
C ILE A 229 21.10 -0.83 18.99
N ARG A 230 21.27 0.12 18.08
CA ARG A 230 22.55 0.40 17.44
C ARG A 230 23.31 1.48 18.21
N LEU A 231 24.52 1.16 18.64
CA LEU A 231 25.47 2.12 19.19
C LEU A 231 26.55 2.40 18.15
N PHE A 232 27.00 3.64 18.04
CA PHE A 232 28.10 4.00 17.16
C PHE A 232 29.08 4.96 17.84
N LYS A 233 30.35 4.86 17.47
CA LYS A 233 31.40 5.77 17.85
C LYS A 233 32.17 6.20 16.62
N LYS A 234 32.44 7.50 16.48
CA LYS A 234 33.34 8.01 15.43
C LYS A 234 34.78 7.75 15.87
N LEU A 235 35.61 7.21 14.96
CA LEU A 235 37.01 6.94 15.16
C LEU A 235 37.87 8.08 14.61
#